data_1705726facc462e7759f26f69466b410
#
_entry.id   1705726facc462e7759f26f69466b410
#
_cell.length_a   1.000
_cell.length_b   1.000
_cell.length_c   1.000
_cell.angle_alpha   90.00
_cell.angle_beta   90.00
_cell.angle_gamma   90.00
#
_symmetry.space_group_name_H-M   'P 1'
#
loop_
_entity.id
_entity.type
_entity.pdbx_description
1 polymer ?
#
loop_
_entity_poly.entity_id
_entity_poly.type
_entity_poly.pdbx_seq_one_letter_code
_entity_poly.pdbx_strand_id
1 'polypeptide(L)'
;MFKLHLVKTIATLLFLTLLTACSSTEPRIGNTVTLCCPGNYANYRSYGVEDAGVPIFMRDYVITEFDTAFQELGMTRNDGSGDIVVNLSYRHVNLDSEQQDIDPLMRVESMTVELRYIANIDISMRERAGGKIVWEGTISRIHTVQPGEYMHEEGASTAFLMTFRDLLTEYPRN
;
A
#
# COMPACT_ATOMS: atom_id res chain seq x y z
N MET A 1 -56.02 11.93 -19.24
CA MET A 1 -54.74 11.80 -19.97
C MET A 1 -53.53 12.36 -19.18
N PHE A 2 -53.65 13.47 -18.50
CA PHE A 2 -52.52 14.13 -17.77
C PHE A 2 -51.85 13.26 -16.69
N LYS A 3 -52.62 12.50 -15.90
CA LYS A 3 -52.06 11.62 -14.85
C LYS A 3 -51.18 10.47 -15.37
N LEU A 4 -51.47 9.96 -16.56
CA LEU A 4 -50.73 8.85 -17.16
C LEU A 4 -49.35 9.27 -17.67
N HIS A 5 -49.25 10.51 -18.18
CA HIS A 5 -47.97 11.07 -18.61
C HIS A 5 -47.06 11.41 -17.42
N LEU A 6 -47.62 11.94 -16.34
CA LEU A 6 -46.88 12.24 -15.12
C LEU A 6 -46.24 10.99 -14.48
N VAL A 7 -47.00 9.89 -14.44
CA VAL A 7 -46.47 8.60 -13.88
C VAL A 7 -45.36 8.04 -14.77
N LYS A 8 -45.50 8.14 -16.10
CA LYS A 8 -44.45 7.68 -17.02
C LYS A 8 -43.16 8.51 -16.89
N THR A 9 -43.25 9.82 -16.76
CA THR A 9 -42.07 10.69 -16.58
C THR A 9 -41.37 10.45 -15.26
N ILE A 10 -42.10 10.24 -14.17
CA ILE A 10 -41.51 9.92 -12.85
C ILE A 10 -40.81 8.55 -12.88
N ALA A 11 -41.43 7.54 -13.51
CA ALA A 11 -40.84 6.21 -13.63
C ALA A 11 -39.55 6.22 -14.47
N THR A 12 -39.51 7.01 -15.55
CA THR A 12 -38.33 7.16 -16.40
C THR A 12 -37.21 7.90 -15.68
N LEU A 13 -37.53 8.93 -14.90
CA LEU A 13 -36.55 9.67 -14.11
C LEU A 13 -35.96 8.79 -12.99
N LEU A 14 -36.80 7.98 -12.33
CA LEU A 14 -36.35 7.04 -11.29
C LEU A 14 -35.46 5.93 -11.87
N PHE A 15 -35.74 5.47 -13.08
CA PHE A 15 -34.91 4.45 -13.74
C PHE A 15 -33.56 5.00 -14.20
N LEU A 16 -33.47 6.27 -14.58
CA LEU A 16 -32.22 6.94 -14.98
C LEU A 16 -31.27 7.11 -13.78
N THR A 17 -31.79 7.33 -12.57
CA THR A 17 -30.96 7.49 -11.36
C THR A 17 -30.36 6.17 -10.84
N LEU A 18 -30.95 5.03 -11.23
CA LEU A 18 -30.42 3.71 -10.85
C LEU A 18 -29.20 3.27 -11.69
N LEU A 19 -28.95 3.93 -12.83
CA LEU A 19 -27.83 3.57 -13.71
C LEU A 19 -26.50 4.27 -13.34
N THR A 20 -26.49 5.17 -12.37
CA THR A 20 -25.26 5.86 -11.91
C THR A 20 -24.51 5.17 -10.77
N ALA A 21 -24.94 3.99 -10.37
CA ALA A 21 -24.18 3.15 -9.45
C ALA A 21 -23.01 2.45 -10.19
N CYS A 22 -22.12 3.22 -10.82
CA CYS A 22 -20.78 2.75 -11.11
C CYS A 22 -20.07 2.58 -9.76
N SER A 23 -20.10 1.37 -9.23
CA SER A 23 -19.19 1.00 -8.17
C SER A 23 -17.78 1.00 -8.76
N SER A 24 -17.02 2.07 -8.51
CA SER A 24 -15.58 2.02 -8.65
C SER A 24 -15.11 0.93 -7.69
N THR A 25 -14.71 -0.20 -8.22
CA THR A 25 -14.06 -1.24 -7.43
C THR A 25 -12.68 -0.69 -7.11
N GLU A 26 -12.55 0.05 -6.01
CA GLU A 26 -11.24 0.44 -5.52
C GLU A 26 -10.42 -0.85 -5.31
N PRO A 27 -9.18 -0.89 -5.80
CA PRO A 27 -8.32 -2.04 -5.58
C PRO A 27 -8.16 -2.23 -4.07
N ARG A 28 -8.59 -3.37 -3.56
CA ARG A 28 -8.51 -3.68 -2.13
C ARG A 28 -7.04 -3.78 -1.75
N ILE A 29 -6.60 -2.85 -0.92
CA ILE A 29 -5.29 -2.92 -0.26
C ILE A 29 -5.54 -3.72 1.02
N GLY A 30 -4.83 -4.83 1.18
CA GLY A 30 -4.79 -5.59 2.42
C GLY A 30 -3.58 -5.13 3.24
N ASN A 31 -3.74 -5.05 4.55
CA ASN A 31 -2.63 -4.89 5.47
C ASN A 31 -2.68 -6.00 6.52
N THR A 32 -1.52 -6.39 7.01
CA THR A 32 -1.37 -7.33 8.11
C THR A 32 -0.28 -6.83 9.04
N VAL A 33 -0.54 -6.95 10.34
CA VAL A 33 0.43 -6.63 11.38
C VAL A 33 0.69 -7.89 12.19
N THR A 34 1.96 -8.19 12.40
CA THR A 34 2.39 -9.24 13.32
C THR A 34 3.04 -8.57 14.52
N LEU A 35 2.31 -8.50 15.62
CA LEU A 35 2.87 -8.10 16.91
C LEU A 35 3.64 -9.28 17.49
N CYS A 36 4.86 -9.49 17.00
CA CYS A 36 5.61 -10.68 17.39
C CYS A 36 6.36 -10.52 18.71
N CYS A 37 6.69 -9.29 19.10
CA CYS A 37 7.73 -9.15 20.12
C CYS A 37 7.49 -7.97 21.05
N PRO A 38 7.52 -8.17 22.36
CA PRO A 38 7.40 -7.06 23.29
C PRO A 38 8.57 -6.09 23.12
N GLY A 39 8.26 -4.86 22.73
CA GLY A 39 9.18 -3.72 22.67
C GLY A 39 8.90 -2.73 23.80
N ASN A 40 9.87 -1.90 24.11
CA ASN A 40 9.67 -0.78 25.03
C ASN A 40 9.26 0.48 24.24
N TYR A 41 8.08 0.43 23.62
CA TYR A 41 7.59 1.44 22.70
C TYR A 41 7.52 2.84 23.33
N ALA A 42 7.32 2.92 24.64
CA ALA A 42 7.34 4.18 25.40
C ALA A 42 8.67 4.94 25.25
N ASN A 43 9.76 4.24 25.01
CA ASN A 43 11.10 4.82 24.93
C ASN A 43 11.55 5.12 23.50
N TYR A 44 10.87 4.60 22.49
CA TYR A 44 11.24 4.89 21.10
C TYR A 44 10.70 6.25 20.69
N ARG A 45 11.59 7.14 20.27
CA ARG A 45 11.29 8.49 19.80
C ARG A 45 11.81 8.75 18.40
N SER A 46 12.79 7.95 17.98
CA SER A 46 13.49 8.15 16.73
C SER A 46 13.71 6.85 15.98
N TYR A 47 13.83 6.95 14.68
CA TYR A 47 14.05 5.81 13.79
C TYR A 47 15.05 6.15 12.68
N GLY A 48 15.74 5.13 12.19
CA GLY A 48 16.46 5.19 10.92
C GLY A 48 15.82 4.24 9.92
N VAL A 49 15.99 4.50 8.63
CA VAL A 49 15.44 3.67 7.55
C VAL A 49 16.55 2.94 6.81
N GLU A 50 16.36 1.65 6.59
CA GLU A 50 17.15 0.80 5.68
C GLU A 50 16.24 0.38 4.53
N ASP A 51 16.63 0.67 3.29
CA ASP A 51 15.79 0.58 2.09
C ASP A 51 16.33 -0.39 1.03
N ALA A 52 17.30 -1.20 1.38
CA ALA A 52 18.02 -2.07 0.44
C ALA A 52 17.10 -3.05 -0.34
N GLY A 53 15.93 -3.34 0.20
CA GLY A 53 14.94 -4.24 -0.40
C GLY A 53 13.90 -3.55 -1.29
N VAL A 54 13.94 -2.23 -1.45
CA VAL A 54 12.97 -1.51 -2.29
C VAL A 54 13.59 -1.17 -3.65
N PRO A 55 12.93 -1.50 -4.78
CA PRO A 55 13.40 -1.12 -6.11
C PRO A 55 13.63 0.38 -6.26
N ILE A 56 14.71 0.77 -6.94
CA ILE A 56 15.19 2.15 -6.99
C ILE A 56 14.15 3.16 -7.50
N PHE A 57 13.32 2.75 -8.47
CA PHE A 57 12.33 3.64 -9.09
C PHE A 57 11.10 3.91 -8.18
N MET A 58 10.89 3.12 -7.12
CA MET A 58 9.80 3.34 -6.16
C MET A 58 10.31 3.70 -4.76
N ARG A 59 11.62 3.67 -4.54
CA ARG A 59 12.24 3.88 -3.25
C ARG A 59 11.90 5.23 -2.63
N ASP A 60 12.06 6.30 -3.40
CA ASP A 60 11.88 7.66 -2.90
C ASP A 60 10.46 7.91 -2.40
N TYR A 61 9.44 7.51 -3.16
CA TYR A 61 8.08 7.73 -2.72
C TYR A 61 7.64 6.76 -1.62
N VAL A 62 8.08 5.49 -1.64
CA VAL A 62 7.79 4.55 -0.54
C VAL A 62 8.35 5.07 0.78
N ILE A 63 9.61 5.53 0.78
CA ILE A 63 10.25 6.05 1.99
C ILE A 63 9.59 7.37 2.43
N THR A 64 9.33 8.28 1.50
CA THR A 64 8.72 9.58 1.82
C THR A 64 7.34 9.41 2.45
N GLU A 65 6.51 8.51 1.92
CA GLU A 65 5.18 8.29 2.45
C GLU A 65 5.20 7.52 3.78
N PHE A 66 6.13 6.58 3.95
CA PHE A 66 6.36 5.94 5.24
C PHE A 66 6.82 6.96 6.29
N ASP A 67 7.82 7.81 5.97
CA ASP A 67 8.30 8.86 6.84
C ASP A 67 7.19 9.82 7.26
N THR A 68 6.38 10.26 6.30
CA THR A 68 5.25 11.14 6.57
C THR A 68 4.29 10.51 7.57
N ALA A 69 3.87 9.27 7.33
CA ALA A 69 2.94 8.57 8.21
C ALA A 69 3.55 8.31 9.61
N PHE A 70 4.83 7.97 9.69
CA PHE A 70 5.47 7.67 10.97
C PHE A 70 5.81 8.92 11.79
N GLN A 71 6.12 10.04 11.13
CA GLN A 71 6.29 11.34 11.79
C GLN A 71 4.96 11.89 12.33
N GLU A 72 3.84 11.64 11.67
CA GLU A 72 2.50 11.96 12.19
C GLU A 72 2.20 11.23 13.52
N LEU A 73 2.87 10.11 13.76
CA LEU A 73 2.83 9.40 15.05
C LEU A 73 3.78 9.99 16.10
N GLY A 74 4.49 11.07 15.80
CA GLY A 74 5.44 11.73 16.70
C GLY A 74 6.85 11.12 16.69
N MET A 75 7.14 10.22 15.76
CA MET A 75 8.48 9.67 15.59
C MET A 75 9.36 10.63 14.78
N THR A 76 10.65 10.70 15.10
CA THR A 76 11.61 11.56 14.40
C THR A 76 12.62 10.72 13.63
N ARG A 77 12.83 11.02 12.34
CA ARG A 77 13.83 10.32 11.54
C ARG A 77 15.25 10.70 11.96
N ASN A 78 16.08 9.70 12.20
CA ASN A 78 17.50 9.81 12.50
C ASN A 78 18.24 8.54 12.05
N ASP A 79 18.68 8.51 10.80
CA ASP A 79 19.28 7.33 10.19
C ASP A 79 20.56 6.87 10.89
N GLY A 80 21.34 7.81 11.48
CA GLY A 80 22.60 7.52 12.15
C GLY A 80 22.45 6.90 13.55
N SER A 81 21.44 7.31 14.32
CA SER A 81 21.32 7.00 15.76
C SER A 81 19.88 6.82 16.26
N GLY A 82 18.91 6.60 15.37
CA GLY A 82 17.54 6.33 15.80
C GLY A 82 17.42 5.15 16.74
N ASP A 83 16.46 5.18 17.66
CA ASP A 83 16.23 4.14 18.67
C ASP A 83 15.89 2.80 18.03
N ILE A 84 15.14 2.86 16.93
CA ILE A 84 14.80 1.70 16.10
C ILE A 84 15.31 1.87 14.67
N VAL A 85 15.47 0.76 14.00
CA VAL A 85 15.79 0.69 12.57
C VAL A 85 14.62 0.05 11.87
N VAL A 86 14.08 0.76 10.89
CA VAL A 86 13.00 0.31 10.02
C VAL A 86 13.61 -0.22 8.74
N ASN A 87 13.35 -1.47 8.42
CA ASN A 87 13.71 -2.06 7.13
C ASN A 87 12.46 -2.16 6.26
N LEU A 88 12.54 -1.59 5.06
CA LEU A 88 11.50 -1.67 4.04
C LEU A 88 11.98 -2.58 2.92
N SER A 89 11.17 -3.56 2.54
CA SER A 89 11.48 -4.45 1.44
C SER A 89 10.25 -4.71 0.56
N TYR A 90 10.51 -4.87 -0.73
CA TYR A 90 9.48 -5.20 -1.73
C TYR A 90 9.60 -6.67 -2.13
N ARG A 91 8.46 -7.31 -2.28
CA ARG A 91 8.35 -8.62 -2.94
C ARG A 91 7.05 -8.68 -3.74
N HIS A 92 7.03 -9.54 -4.74
CA HIS A 92 5.82 -9.81 -5.49
C HIS A 92 5.57 -11.31 -5.64
N VAL A 93 4.32 -11.65 -5.93
CA VAL A 93 3.89 -13.02 -6.23
C VAL A 93 2.92 -12.95 -7.40
N ASN A 94 3.26 -13.56 -8.52
CA ASN A 94 2.36 -13.66 -9.66
C ASN A 94 1.22 -14.62 -9.33
N LEU A 95 -0.01 -14.21 -9.67
CA LEU A 95 -1.21 -15.00 -9.37
C LEU A 95 -1.44 -16.12 -10.39
N ASP A 96 -0.91 -15.97 -11.59
CA ASP A 96 -0.97 -16.98 -12.62
C ASP A 96 0.28 -17.88 -12.55
N SER A 97 0.08 -19.18 -12.42
CA SER A 97 1.16 -20.16 -12.32
C SER A 97 2.01 -20.25 -13.59
N GLU A 98 1.45 -19.93 -14.74
CA GLU A 98 2.18 -19.92 -16.03
C GLU A 98 3.07 -18.68 -16.18
N GLN A 99 2.88 -17.67 -15.33
CA GLN A 99 3.58 -16.38 -15.35
C GLN A 99 4.55 -16.20 -14.16
N GLN A 100 4.86 -17.27 -13.44
CA GLN A 100 5.68 -17.19 -12.21
C GLN A 100 7.07 -16.55 -12.43
N ASP A 101 7.65 -16.75 -13.59
CA ASP A 101 8.99 -16.26 -13.93
C ASP A 101 8.97 -14.83 -14.50
N ILE A 102 7.82 -14.20 -14.62
CA ILE A 102 7.70 -12.84 -15.13
C ILE A 102 7.91 -11.85 -13.98
N ASP A 103 8.92 -10.99 -14.10
CA ASP A 103 9.09 -9.86 -13.20
C ASP A 103 8.12 -8.73 -13.58
N PRO A 104 7.11 -8.42 -12.76
CA PRO A 104 6.13 -7.37 -13.07
C PRO A 104 6.71 -5.96 -13.10
N LEU A 105 7.93 -5.79 -12.62
CA LEU A 105 8.63 -4.50 -12.61
C LEU A 105 9.49 -4.29 -13.87
N MET A 106 9.72 -5.34 -14.63
CA MET A 106 10.39 -5.24 -15.91
C MET A 106 9.42 -4.70 -16.97
N ARG A 107 9.94 -3.83 -17.83
CA ARG A 107 9.18 -3.27 -18.94
C ARG A 107 8.79 -4.38 -19.93
N VAL A 108 7.53 -4.78 -19.91
CA VAL A 108 7.05 -5.88 -20.74
C VAL A 108 6.40 -5.33 -22.02
N GLU A 109 7.22 -4.80 -22.92
CA GLU A 109 6.75 -4.27 -24.22
C GLU A 109 6.15 -5.34 -25.13
N SER A 110 6.45 -6.60 -24.88
CA SER A 110 6.08 -7.74 -25.73
C SER A 110 4.98 -8.62 -25.16
N MET A 111 4.43 -8.32 -23.99
CA MET A 111 3.35 -9.13 -23.42
C MET A 111 2.03 -8.86 -24.15
N THR A 112 1.42 -9.95 -24.60
CA THR A 112 0.06 -9.97 -25.17
C THR A 112 -0.99 -10.40 -24.14
N VAL A 113 -0.59 -10.62 -22.89
CA VAL A 113 -1.42 -11.18 -21.81
C VAL A 113 -1.43 -10.23 -20.61
N GLU A 114 -2.58 -10.14 -19.95
CA GLU A 114 -2.73 -9.45 -18.68
C GLU A 114 -1.89 -10.14 -17.61
N LEU A 115 -1.08 -9.35 -16.87
CA LEU A 115 -0.32 -9.84 -15.71
C LEU A 115 -1.05 -9.47 -14.43
N ARG A 116 -1.30 -10.45 -13.57
CA ARG A 116 -1.86 -10.26 -12.24
C ARG A 116 -0.89 -10.71 -11.17
N TYR A 117 -0.59 -9.83 -10.24
CA TYR A 117 0.33 -10.14 -9.15
C TYR A 117 -0.06 -9.43 -7.85
N ILE A 118 0.42 -9.98 -6.74
CA ILE A 118 0.37 -9.31 -5.44
C ILE A 118 1.71 -8.63 -5.21
N ALA A 119 1.68 -7.31 -5.06
CA ALA A 119 2.82 -6.54 -4.58
C ALA A 119 2.74 -6.41 -3.06
N ASN A 120 3.85 -6.62 -2.38
CA ASN A 120 3.97 -6.48 -0.94
C ASN A 120 5.09 -5.52 -0.58
N ILE A 121 4.84 -4.65 0.38
CA ILE A 121 5.88 -3.92 1.12
C ILE A 121 5.89 -4.51 2.52
N ASP A 122 6.97 -5.19 2.84
CA ASP A 122 7.20 -5.73 4.18
C ASP A 122 8.00 -4.70 4.98
N ILE A 123 7.56 -4.47 6.21
CA ILE A 123 8.14 -3.50 7.14
C ILE A 123 8.56 -4.28 8.37
N SER A 124 9.83 -4.21 8.73
CA SER A 124 10.36 -4.79 9.96
C SER A 124 11.04 -3.70 10.77
N MET A 125 10.69 -3.59 12.04
CA MET A 125 11.29 -2.64 12.97
C MET A 125 12.07 -3.39 14.02
N ARG A 126 13.34 -3.00 14.21
CA ARG A 126 14.22 -3.61 15.20
C ARG A 126 14.88 -2.57 16.10
N GLU A 127 15.11 -2.91 17.36
CA GLU A 127 15.91 -2.08 18.24
C GLU A 127 17.33 -1.94 17.68
N ARG A 128 17.85 -0.71 17.63
CA ARG A 128 19.23 -0.48 17.19
C ARG A 128 20.26 -1.11 18.15
N ALA A 129 19.99 -1.02 19.43
CA ALA A 129 20.95 -1.46 20.46
C ALA A 129 21.12 -2.99 20.53
N GLY A 130 20.14 -3.78 20.14
CA GLY A 130 20.19 -5.23 20.29
C GLY A 130 19.78 -6.01 19.04
N GLY A 131 19.33 -5.33 18.00
CA GLY A 131 18.85 -5.95 16.77
C GLY A 131 17.55 -6.74 16.92
N LYS A 132 16.91 -6.67 18.11
CA LYS A 132 15.67 -7.38 18.38
C LYS A 132 14.54 -6.80 17.56
N ILE A 133 13.81 -7.65 16.81
CA ILE A 133 12.60 -7.25 16.11
C ILE A 133 11.53 -6.94 17.15
N VAL A 134 10.89 -5.78 17.01
CA VAL A 134 9.86 -5.30 17.92
C VAL A 134 8.51 -5.17 17.22
N TRP A 135 8.49 -4.98 15.91
CA TRP A 135 7.26 -4.84 15.14
C TRP A 135 7.45 -5.27 13.69
N GLU A 136 6.45 -5.90 13.11
CA GLU A 136 6.42 -6.25 11.70
C GLU A 136 5.02 -5.98 11.12
N GLY A 137 5.00 -5.50 9.89
CA GLY A 137 3.79 -5.27 9.14
C GLY A 137 3.99 -5.46 7.65
N THR A 138 2.93 -5.77 6.94
CA THR A 138 2.94 -5.94 5.48
C THR A 138 1.77 -5.21 4.87
N ILE A 139 2.04 -4.44 3.84
CA ILE A 139 1.05 -3.89 2.92
C ILE A 139 0.99 -4.79 1.69
N SER A 140 -0.20 -5.21 1.31
CA SER A 140 -0.43 -6.06 0.14
C SER A 140 -1.42 -5.43 -0.81
N ARG A 141 -1.11 -5.40 -2.09
CA ARG A 141 -2.03 -4.93 -3.13
C ARG A 141 -2.00 -5.85 -4.33
N ILE A 142 -3.19 -6.19 -4.84
CA ILE A 142 -3.32 -6.87 -6.11
C ILE A 142 -3.23 -5.84 -7.24
N HIS A 143 -2.30 -6.08 -8.15
CA HIS A 143 -2.15 -5.33 -9.38
C HIS A 143 -2.58 -6.17 -10.57
N THR A 144 -3.25 -5.49 -11.50
CA THR A 144 -3.53 -6.01 -12.84
C THR A 144 -2.88 -5.07 -13.82
N VAL A 145 -1.94 -5.55 -14.61
CA VAL A 145 -1.20 -4.75 -15.59
C VAL A 145 -1.59 -5.20 -16.98
N GLN A 146 -2.13 -4.29 -17.77
CA GLN A 146 -2.41 -4.50 -19.17
C GLN A 146 -1.15 -4.24 -20.01
N PRO A 147 -1.00 -4.87 -21.18
CA PRO A 147 0.11 -4.56 -22.08
C PRO A 147 0.22 -3.05 -22.36
N GLY A 148 1.38 -2.47 -22.07
CA GLY A 148 1.66 -1.03 -22.27
C GLY A 148 1.22 -0.11 -21.14
N GLU A 149 0.63 -0.63 -20.06
CA GLU A 149 0.34 0.17 -18.86
C GLU A 149 1.57 0.35 -17.99
N TYR A 150 1.60 1.50 -17.34
CA TYR A 150 2.62 1.84 -16.34
C TYR A 150 1.94 2.25 -15.03
N MET A 151 2.59 1.98 -13.92
CA MET A 151 2.17 2.51 -12.63
C MET A 151 2.40 4.02 -12.61
N HIS A 152 1.34 4.81 -12.40
CA HIS A 152 1.46 6.25 -12.23
C HIS A 152 1.98 6.56 -10.82
N GLU A 153 3.12 7.24 -10.75
CA GLU A 153 3.79 7.61 -9.49
C GLU A 153 2.88 8.40 -8.55
N GLU A 154 2.16 9.40 -9.05
CA GLU A 154 1.26 10.25 -8.25
C GLU A 154 0.14 9.43 -7.58
N GLY A 155 -0.51 8.54 -8.31
CA GLY A 155 -1.54 7.66 -7.75
C GLY A 155 -0.98 6.65 -6.75
N ALA A 156 0.26 6.19 -6.97
CA ALA A 156 0.94 5.27 -6.06
C ALA A 156 1.30 5.94 -4.74
N SER A 157 1.85 7.15 -4.76
CA SER A 157 2.22 7.93 -3.57
C SER A 157 1.03 8.09 -2.61
N THR A 158 -0.10 8.62 -3.10
CA THR A 158 -1.30 8.76 -2.26
C THR A 158 -1.77 7.43 -1.68
N ALA A 159 -1.76 6.36 -2.46
CA ALA A 159 -2.16 5.04 -1.99
C ALA A 159 -1.23 4.50 -0.90
N PHE A 160 0.09 4.70 -1.03
CA PHE A 160 1.05 4.31 0.00
C PHE A 160 0.86 5.10 1.29
N LEU A 161 0.71 6.41 1.22
CA LEU A 161 0.50 7.24 2.41
C LEU A 161 -0.72 6.80 3.20
N MET A 162 -1.86 6.63 2.54
CA MET A 162 -3.09 6.17 3.18
C MET A 162 -2.90 4.81 3.85
N THR A 163 -2.25 3.89 3.15
CA THR A 163 -2.05 2.53 3.65
C THR A 163 -1.04 2.47 4.79
N PHE A 164 0.03 3.26 4.74
CA PHE A 164 0.97 3.37 5.87
C PHE A 164 0.32 3.98 7.10
N ARG A 165 -0.52 5.00 6.94
CA ARG A 165 -1.31 5.56 8.05
C ARG A 165 -2.20 4.51 8.69
N ASP A 166 -2.92 3.73 7.88
CA ASP A 166 -3.80 2.67 8.36
C ASP A 166 -3.00 1.56 9.08
N LEU A 167 -1.94 1.06 8.45
CA LEU A 167 -1.08 0.03 9.02
C LEU A 167 -0.45 0.47 10.34
N LEU A 168 0.05 1.71 10.41
CA LEU A 168 0.73 2.24 11.59
C LEU A 168 -0.22 2.63 12.72
N THR A 169 -1.55 2.58 12.54
CA THR A 169 -2.50 2.67 13.67
C THR A 169 -2.29 1.54 14.66
N GLU A 170 -1.80 0.40 14.19
CA GLU A 170 -1.49 -0.78 15.01
C GLU A 170 -0.11 -0.68 15.71
N TYR A 171 0.68 0.37 15.43
CA TYR A 171 1.94 0.60 16.15
C TYR A 171 1.63 1.00 17.60
N PRO A 172 2.15 0.27 18.61
CA PRO A 172 1.82 0.53 20.01
C PRO A 172 2.24 1.94 20.44
N ARG A 173 1.27 2.72 20.88
CA ARG A 173 1.49 4.03 21.51
C ARG A 173 1.17 3.92 23.00
N ASN A 174 1.88 4.61 23.80
CA ASN A 174 1.55 4.81 25.22
C ASN A 174 0.82 6.13 25.42
#